data_309107f9ce6ccb0ed4025c5025fa4c62
#
_entry.id   309107f9ce6ccb0ed4025c5025fa4c62
#
_cell.length_a   1.000
_cell.length_b   1.000
_cell.length_c   1.000
_cell.angle_alpha   90.00
_cell.angle_beta   90.00
_cell.angle_gamma   90.00
#
_symmetry.space_group_name_H-M   'P 1'
#
loop_
_entity.id
_entity.type
_entity.pdbx_description
1 polymer ?
#
loop_
_entity_poly.entity_id
_entity_poly.type
_entity_poly.pdbx_seq_one_letter_code
_entity_poly.pdbx_strand_id
1 'polypeptide(L)'
;GGNSELQDSIIQKVLARCQTLLDKEPLLFTNIYQDAWELVTRARRKAEELGLAVVITVVDPAAQVVMTYRMENALLVSNDMAYKKAYTAVGMRMQSKDLAPLTQPGQWLYQLETMTDNKVVSLAGGIPVYCQSEMIGGIGVSGGSSEEDQSIAEYAVGL
;
A
#
# COMPACT_ATOMS: atom_id res chain seq x y z
N GLY A 1 1.89 -35.25 -29.45
CA GLY A 1 2.62 -34.24 -28.65
C GLY A 1 2.32 -32.81 -29.05
N GLY A 2 2.21 -32.46 -30.32
CA GLY A 2 2.12 -31.07 -30.78
C GLY A 2 0.81 -30.34 -30.47
N ASN A 3 -0.30 -31.06 -30.35
CA ASN A 3 -1.62 -30.43 -30.08
C ASN A 3 -1.78 -29.97 -28.62
N SER A 4 -1.17 -30.68 -27.67
CA SER A 4 -1.24 -30.33 -26.25
C SER A 4 -0.41 -29.06 -25.95
N GLU A 5 0.80 -28.96 -26.48
CA GLU A 5 1.67 -27.80 -26.30
C GLU A 5 1.08 -26.53 -26.93
N LEU A 6 0.41 -26.67 -28.11
CA LEU A 6 -0.26 -25.53 -28.73
C LEU A 6 -1.45 -25.07 -27.91
N GLN A 7 -2.25 -26.00 -27.35
CA GLN A 7 -3.37 -25.68 -26.49
C GLN A 7 -2.91 -24.97 -25.21
N ASP A 8 -1.84 -25.44 -24.54
CA ASP A 8 -1.28 -24.81 -23.35
C ASP A 8 -0.77 -23.40 -23.66
N SER A 9 -0.10 -23.21 -24.82
CA SER A 9 0.37 -21.90 -25.25
C SER A 9 -0.79 -20.89 -25.44
N ILE A 10 -1.89 -21.35 -26.04
CA ILE A 10 -3.08 -20.53 -26.26
C ILE A 10 -3.71 -20.16 -24.93
N ILE A 11 -3.86 -21.10 -24.00
CA ILE A 11 -4.42 -20.87 -22.66
C ILE A 11 -3.59 -19.82 -21.93
N GLN A 12 -2.26 -19.94 -21.93
CA GLN A 12 -1.37 -18.97 -21.27
C GLN A 12 -1.50 -17.57 -21.87
N LYS A 13 -1.62 -17.45 -23.19
CA LYS A 13 -1.83 -16.15 -23.85
C LYS A 13 -3.18 -15.54 -23.49
N VAL A 14 -4.23 -16.34 -23.42
CA VAL A 14 -5.57 -15.88 -23.04
C VAL A 14 -5.57 -15.40 -21.58
N LEU A 15 -4.95 -16.18 -20.67
CA LEU A 15 -4.85 -15.82 -19.27
C LEU A 15 -4.07 -14.50 -19.08
N ALA A 16 -2.94 -14.34 -19.77
CA ALA A 16 -2.16 -13.11 -19.73
C ALA A 16 -2.96 -11.90 -20.23
N ARG A 17 -3.75 -12.08 -21.30
CA ARG A 17 -4.59 -11.01 -21.83
C ARG A 17 -5.75 -10.67 -20.89
N CYS A 18 -6.37 -11.67 -20.29
CA CYS A 18 -7.41 -11.46 -19.27
C CYS A 18 -6.84 -10.69 -18.08
N GLN A 19 -5.66 -11.06 -17.59
CA GLN A 19 -5.00 -10.36 -16.49
C GLN A 19 -4.71 -8.89 -16.84
N THR A 20 -4.21 -8.63 -18.05
CA THR A 20 -3.96 -7.27 -18.54
C THR A 20 -5.26 -6.44 -18.61
N LEU A 21 -6.36 -7.04 -19.01
CA LEU A 21 -7.67 -6.38 -19.07
C LEU A 21 -8.20 -6.11 -17.66
N LEU A 22 -8.06 -7.06 -16.73
CA LEU A 22 -8.44 -6.88 -15.33
C LEU A 22 -7.63 -5.77 -14.66
N ASP A 23 -6.33 -5.68 -14.95
CA ASP A 23 -5.44 -4.64 -14.42
C ASP A 23 -5.81 -3.23 -14.94
N LYS A 24 -6.55 -3.13 -16.05
CA LYS A 24 -7.01 -1.86 -16.61
C LYS A 24 -8.36 -1.40 -16.08
N GLU A 25 -9.11 -2.26 -15.40
CA GLU A 25 -10.37 -1.85 -14.80
C GLU A 25 -10.11 -0.92 -13.61
N PRO A 26 -10.91 0.17 -13.48
CA PRO A 26 -10.79 1.04 -12.32
C PRO A 26 -11.05 0.25 -11.05
N LEU A 27 -10.16 0.40 -10.06
CA LEU A 27 -10.35 -0.19 -8.76
C LEU A 27 -11.41 0.61 -8.00
N LEU A 28 -12.44 -0.09 -7.55
CA LEU A 28 -13.49 0.46 -6.72
C LEU A 28 -13.42 -0.16 -5.33
N PHE A 29 -12.95 0.62 -4.37
CA PHE A 29 -12.97 0.24 -2.97
C PHE A 29 -14.23 0.85 -2.34
N THR A 30 -15.00 0.04 -1.64
CA THR A 30 -16.27 0.44 -1.05
C THR A 30 -16.32 0.22 0.45
N ASN A 31 -15.59 -0.80 0.94
CA ASN A 31 -15.58 -1.20 2.33
C ASN A 31 -14.19 -1.71 2.69
N ILE A 32 -13.51 -1.02 3.58
CA ILE A 32 -12.13 -1.34 3.93
C ILE A 32 -11.97 -2.76 4.51
N TYR A 33 -12.96 -3.25 5.22
CA TYR A 33 -12.91 -4.59 5.82
C TYR A 33 -13.03 -5.69 4.77
N GLN A 34 -13.83 -5.48 3.73
CA GLN A 34 -13.96 -6.41 2.61
C GLN A 34 -12.79 -6.27 1.61
N ASP A 35 -12.30 -5.06 1.43
CA ASP A 35 -11.28 -4.75 0.42
C ASP A 35 -9.84 -4.92 0.91
N ALA A 36 -9.63 -5.10 2.20
CA ALA A 36 -8.28 -5.21 2.77
C ALA A 36 -7.45 -6.33 2.15
N TRP A 37 -8.07 -7.48 1.90
CA TRP A 37 -7.38 -8.62 1.27
C TRP A 37 -6.89 -8.28 -0.14
N GLU A 38 -7.70 -7.61 -0.92
CA GLU A 38 -7.33 -7.17 -2.27
C GLU A 38 -6.17 -6.15 -2.22
N LEU A 39 -6.26 -5.16 -1.33
CA LEU A 39 -5.20 -4.17 -1.13
C LEU A 39 -3.87 -4.86 -0.77
N VAL A 40 -3.89 -5.77 0.20
CA VAL A 40 -2.72 -6.54 0.63
C VAL A 40 -2.18 -7.41 -0.49
N THR A 41 -3.05 -8.11 -1.22
CA THR A 41 -2.65 -8.98 -2.32
C THR A 41 -1.98 -8.20 -3.44
N ARG A 42 -2.52 -7.05 -3.81
CA ARG A 42 -1.94 -6.17 -4.83
C ARG A 42 -0.58 -5.63 -4.40
N ALA A 43 -0.47 -5.14 -3.17
CA ALA A 43 0.79 -4.66 -2.61
C ALA A 43 1.86 -5.76 -2.58
N ARG A 44 1.50 -6.95 -2.11
CA ARG A 44 2.41 -8.09 -2.08
C ARG A 44 2.90 -8.47 -3.47
N ARG A 45 2.00 -8.53 -4.45
CA ARG A 45 2.34 -8.86 -5.83
C ARG A 45 3.34 -7.86 -6.41
N LYS A 46 3.12 -6.57 -6.16
CA LYS A 46 4.03 -5.53 -6.62
C LYS A 46 5.40 -5.63 -5.95
N ALA A 47 5.43 -5.90 -4.65
CA ALA A 47 6.67 -6.11 -3.91
C ALA A 47 7.45 -7.31 -4.48
N GLU A 48 6.77 -8.41 -4.79
CA GLU A 48 7.38 -9.60 -5.40
C GLU A 48 8.00 -9.27 -6.77
N GLU A 49 7.29 -8.50 -7.61
CA GLU A 49 7.84 -8.02 -8.89
C GLU A 49 9.13 -7.23 -8.72
N LEU A 50 9.21 -6.41 -7.67
CA LEU A 50 10.40 -5.59 -7.37
C LEU A 50 11.49 -6.36 -6.63
N GLY A 51 11.26 -7.62 -6.28
CA GLY A 51 12.20 -8.42 -5.49
C GLY A 51 12.35 -7.96 -4.05
N LEU A 52 11.30 -7.36 -3.49
CA LEU A 52 11.31 -6.78 -2.14
C LEU A 52 10.47 -7.60 -1.17
N ALA A 53 10.89 -7.59 0.09
CA ALA A 53 10.12 -8.12 1.22
C ALA A 53 9.64 -6.94 2.08
N VAL A 54 8.33 -6.77 2.17
CA VAL A 54 7.70 -5.65 2.87
C VAL A 54 6.67 -6.12 3.90
N VAL A 55 6.30 -5.21 4.79
CA VAL A 55 5.10 -5.33 5.61
C VAL A 55 4.05 -4.38 5.05
N ILE A 56 2.82 -4.86 4.99
CA ILE A 56 1.67 -4.13 4.47
C ILE A 56 0.62 -4.09 5.57
N THR A 57 0.18 -2.89 5.95
CA THR A 57 -0.86 -2.72 6.97
C THR A 57 -2.02 -1.92 6.39
N VAL A 58 -3.23 -2.44 6.58
CA VAL A 58 -4.48 -1.76 6.23
C VAL A 58 -5.21 -1.41 7.51
N VAL A 59 -5.64 -0.15 7.63
CA VAL A 59 -6.35 0.36 8.80
C VAL A 59 -7.70 0.96 8.40
N ASP A 60 -8.62 1.00 9.36
CA ASP A 60 -9.88 1.73 9.22
C ASP A 60 -9.68 3.24 9.46
N PRO A 61 -10.72 4.10 9.32
CA PRO A 61 -10.55 5.54 9.53
C PRO A 61 -10.15 5.95 10.95
N ALA A 62 -10.32 5.06 11.94
CA ALA A 62 -9.88 5.28 13.31
C ALA A 62 -8.47 4.71 13.57
N ALA A 63 -7.75 4.34 12.52
CA ALA A 63 -6.42 3.74 12.56
C ALA A 63 -6.37 2.39 13.29
N GLN A 64 -7.49 1.70 13.41
CA GLN A 64 -7.50 0.33 13.90
C GLN A 64 -7.06 -0.62 12.79
N VAL A 65 -6.21 -1.58 13.12
CA VAL A 65 -5.70 -2.53 12.13
C VAL A 65 -6.85 -3.44 11.66
N VAL A 66 -7.07 -3.44 10.34
CA VAL A 66 -7.97 -4.38 9.68
C VAL A 66 -7.19 -5.61 9.25
N MET A 67 -6.01 -5.42 8.67
CA MET A 67 -5.14 -6.51 8.21
C MET A 67 -3.69 -6.06 8.17
N THR A 68 -2.79 -6.93 8.61
CA THR A 68 -1.35 -6.78 8.40
C THR A 68 -0.80 -8.06 7.80
N TYR A 69 0.01 -7.90 6.76
CA TYR A 69 0.73 -9.01 6.13
C TYR A 69 2.22 -8.70 6.15
N ARG A 70 3.00 -9.61 6.75
CA ARG A 70 4.44 -9.53 6.76
C ARG A 70 5.01 -10.57 5.80
N MET A 71 5.71 -10.11 4.76
CA MET A 71 6.42 -11.01 3.86
C MET A 71 7.63 -11.62 4.58
N GLU A 72 7.98 -12.84 4.18
CA GLU A 72 9.19 -13.50 4.68
C GLU A 72 10.42 -12.62 4.42
N ASN A 73 11.29 -12.52 5.39
CA ASN A 73 12.52 -11.70 5.35
C ASN A 73 12.30 -10.18 5.37
N ALA A 74 11.09 -9.69 5.61
CA ALA A 74 10.89 -8.27 5.85
C ALA A 74 11.61 -7.83 7.13
N LEU A 75 12.12 -6.59 7.14
CA LEU A 75 12.80 -6.03 8.29
C LEU A 75 11.86 -5.95 9.50
N LEU A 76 12.39 -6.23 10.69
CA LEU A 76 11.61 -6.14 11.93
C LEU A 76 10.95 -4.75 12.10
N VAL A 77 11.70 -3.68 11.84
CA VAL A 77 11.21 -2.30 11.99
C VAL A 77 10.02 -2.00 11.07
N SER A 78 9.89 -2.73 9.97
CA SER A 78 8.79 -2.54 9.03
C SER A 78 7.43 -2.92 9.61
N ASN A 79 7.37 -3.76 10.65
CA ASN A 79 6.13 -4.04 11.37
C ASN A 79 5.54 -2.75 11.96
N ASP A 80 6.38 -1.94 12.61
CA ASP A 80 5.95 -0.66 13.19
C ASP A 80 5.74 0.40 12.11
N MET A 81 6.67 0.47 11.16
CA MET A 81 6.66 1.53 10.15
C MET A 81 5.47 1.42 9.19
N ALA A 82 5.08 0.22 8.78
CA ALA A 82 3.91 0.03 7.94
C ALA A 82 2.64 0.56 8.64
N TYR A 83 2.47 0.22 9.91
CA TYR A 83 1.35 0.74 10.71
C TYR A 83 1.39 2.27 10.83
N LYS A 84 2.56 2.83 11.16
CA LYS A 84 2.71 4.28 11.35
C LYS A 84 2.46 5.06 10.06
N LYS A 85 2.83 4.52 8.92
CA LYS A 85 2.51 5.10 7.61
C LYS A 85 1.00 5.08 7.34
N ALA A 86 0.33 3.96 7.63
CA ALA A 86 -1.12 3.87 7.52
C ALA A 86 -1.83 4.82 8.50
N TYR A 87 -1.36 4.87 9.75
CA TYR A 87 -1.86 5.81 10.76
C TYR A 87 -1.75 7.26 10.28
N THR A 88 -0.59 7.63 9.74
CA THR A 88 -0.35 8.98 9.21
C THR A 88 -1.33 9.31 8.10
N ALA A 89 -1.55 8.38 7.17
CA ALA A 89 -2.44 8.57 6.04
C ALA A 89 -3.87 8.89 6.50
N VAL A 90 -4.42 8.14 7.45
CA VAL A 90 -5.77 8.40 7.95
C VAL A 90 -5.82 9.57 8.93
N GLY A 91 -4.80 9.73 9.77
CA GLY A 91 -4.75 10.78 10.78
C GLY A 91 -4.58 12.17 10.18
N MET A 92 -3.80 12.30 9.12
CA MET A 92 -3.55 13.56 8.42
C MET A 92 -4.40 13.73 7.17
N ARG A 93 -5.10 12.68 6.73
CA ARG A 93 -5.89 12.65 5.50
C ARG A 93 -5.08 13.06 4.28
N MET A 94 -3.84 12.57 4.22
CA MET A 94 -2.90 12.82 3.13
C MET A 94 -1.95 11.64 2.97
N GLN A 95 -1.26 11.60 1.86
CA GLN A 95 -0.17 10.64 1.70
C GLN A 95 0.97 10.99 2.65
N SER A 96 1.56 9.99 3.29
CA SER A 96 2.62 10.21 4.29
C SER A 96 3.86 10.90 3.69
N LYS A 97 4.14 10.70 2.40
CA LYS A 97 5.23 11.40 1.70
C LYS A 97 5.03 12.92 1.67
N ASP A 98 3.79 13.38 1.60
CA ASP A 98 3.47 14.80 1.48
C ASP A 98 3.69 15.55 2.80
N LEU A 99 3.82 14.81 3.89
CA LEU A 99 4.12 15.38 5.20
C LEU A 99 5.59 15.78 5.35
N ALA A 100 6.49 15.12 4.63
CA ALA A 100 7.94 15.32 4.76
C ALA A 100 8.36 16.80 4.60
N PRO A 101 7.93 17.54 3.56
CA PRO A 101 8.32 18.94 3.42
C PRO A 101 7.72 19.86 4.49
N LEU A 102 6.65 19.45 5.15
CA LEU A 102 5.95 20.25 6.16
C LEU A 102 6.53 20.10 7.57
N THR A 103 7.31 19.06 7.81
CA THR A 103 7.88 18.73 9.13
C THR A 103 9.35 19.10 9.28
N GLN A 104 9.95 19.73 8.27
CA GLN A 104 11.34 20.16 8.31
C GLN A 104 11.53 21.37 9.25
N PRO A 105 12.75 21.61 9.77
CA PRO A 105 13.02 22.81 10.56
C PRO A 105 12.59 24.08 9.82
N GLY A 106 11.86 24.96 10.49
CA GLY A 106 11.31 26.17 9.92
C GLY A 106 9.94 26.02 9.23
N GLN A 107 9.44 24.81 9.12
CA GLN A 107 8.11 24.55 8.58
C GLN A 107 7.06 24.49 9.68
N TRP A 108 5.80 24.71 9.33
CA TRP A 108 4.72 24.91 10.30
C TRP A 108 4.34 23.66 11.10
N LEU A 109 4.65 22.44 10.60
CA LEU A 109 4.44 21.17 11.31
C LEU A 109 5.74 20.61 11.87
N TYR A 110 6.77 21.43 12.02
CA TYR A 110 8.01 20.99 12.67
C TYR A 110 7.72 20.37 14.04
N GLN A 111 8.31 19.21 14.33
CA GLN A 111 8.14 18.42 15.56
C GLN A 111 6.77 17.73 15.71
N LEU A 112 5.91 17.72 14.68
CA LEU A 112 4.64 16.99 14.75
C LEU A 112 4.84 15.51 15.13
N GLU A 113 5.88 14.89 14.61
CA GLU A 113 6.21 13.49 14.89
C GLU A 113 6.44 13.28 16.40
N THR A 114 7.24 14.14 17.02
CA THR A 114 7.50 14.07 18.46
C THR A 114 6.23 14.39 19.27
N MET A 115 5.45 15.39 18.86
CA MET A 115 4.23 15.79 19.56
C MET A 115 3.14 14.71 19.52
N THR A 116 3.18 13.82 18.55
CA THR A 116 2.24 12.70 18.44
C THR A 116 2.80 11.39 19.02
N ASP A 117 3.81 11.49 19.88
CA ASP A 117 4.50 10.31 20.46
C ASP A 117 5.04 9.38 19.39
N ASN A 118 5.56 9.93 18.30
CA ASN A 118 6.10 9.22 17.15
C ASN A 118 5.08 8.31 16.43
N LYS A 119 3.79 8.58 16.54
CA LYS A 119 2.76 7.86 15.80
C LYS A 119 2.71 8.29 14.34
N VAL A 120 2.87 9.58 14.08
CA VAL A 120 2.95 10.15 12.75
C VAL A 120 4.38 10.06 12.23
N VAL A 121 4.53 9.68 10.97
CA VAL A 121 5.84 9.60 10.30
C VAL A 121 5.79 10.31 8.94
N SER A 122 6.91 10.92 8.57
CA SER A 122 7.06 11.69 7.31
C SER A 122 7.75 10.85 6.22
N LEU A 123 7.46 9.56 6.16
CA LEU A 123 8.06 8.65 5.20
C LEU A 123 7.02 8.18 4.18
N ALA A 124 7.43 8.07 2.92
CA ALA A 124 6.59 7.60 1.82
C ALA A 124 6.10 6.16 2.05
N GLY A 125 4.94 5.82 1.53
CA GLY A 125 4.36 4.48 1.58
C GLY A 125 3.02 4.41 2.31
N GLY A 126 2.53 5.50 2.89
CA GLY A 126 1.20 5.60 3.47
C GLY A 126 0.25 6.35 2.56
N ILE A 127 -0.90 5.76 2.24
CA ILE A 127 -1.89 6.35 1.33
C ILE A 127 -3.29 6.15 1.91
N PRO A 128 -4.11 7.22 2.04
CA PRO A 128 -5.49 7.08 2.43
C PRO A 128 -6.31 6.43 1.30
N VAL A 129 -7.27 5.60 1.67
CA VAL A 129 -8.16 4.91 0.73
C VAL A 129 -9.51 5.59 0.77
N TYR A 130 -10.02 5.91 -0.41
CA TYR A 130 -11.30 6.62 -0.57
C TYR A 130 -12.30 5.78 -1.34
N CYS A 131 -13.57 5.89 -0.93
CA CYS A 131 -14.73 5.52 -1.74
C CYS A 131 -15.40 6.83 -2.14
N GLN A 132 -15.30 7.19 -3.42
CA GLN A 132 -15.70 8.52 -3.89
C GLN A 132 -14.93 9.61 -3.11
N SER A 133 -15.60 10.48 -2.38
CA SER A 133 -14.95 11.53 -1.59
C SER A 133 -14.80 11.18 -0.11
N GLU A 134 -15.24 9.99 0.32
CA GLU A 134 -15.20 9.54 1.70
C GLU A 134 -13.96 8.68 1.96
N MET A 135 -13.17 9.04 2.98
CA MET A 135 -12.04 8.22 3.42
C MET A 135 -12.57 7.01 4.18
N ILE A 136 -12.30 5.81 3.64
CA ILE A 136 -12.74 4.53 4.22
C ILE A 136 -11.64 3.80 4.99
N GLY A 137 -10.42 4.27 4.91
CA GLY A 137 -9.27 3.68 5.59
C GLY A 137 -7.95 4.16 5.02
N GLY A 138 -6.91 3.40 5.27
CA GLY A 138 -5.57 3.69 4.76
C GLY A 138 -4.72 2.44 4.65
N ILE A 139 -3.66 2.56 3.86
CA ILE A 139 -2.65 1.51 3.68
C ILE A 139 -1.27 2.07 4.00
N GLY A 140 -0.42 1.26 4.59
CA GLY A 140 1.00 1.56 4.79
C GLY A 140 1.87 0.41 4.33
N VAL A 141 2.94 0.74 3.62
CA VAL A 141 3.93 -0.22 3.10
C VAL A 141 5.31 0.18 3.57
N SER A 142 6.06 -0.77 4.11
CA SER A 142 7.44 -0.54 4.56
C SER A 142 8.32 -1.75 4.29
N GLY A 143 9.52 -1.52 3.76
CA GLY A 143 10.53 -2.55 3.55
C GLY A 143 11.50 -2.26 2.42
N GLY A 144 11.20 -1.33 1.52
CA GLY A 144 12.09 -0.87 0.47
C GLY A 144 12.57 0.56 0.69
N SER A 145 13.04 1.19 -0.37
CA SER A 145 13.31 2.62 -0.38
C SER A 145 12.02 3.43 -0.33
N SER A 146 12.11 4.74 -0.15
CA SER A 146 10.95 5.63 -0.16
C SER A 146 10.16 5.50 -1.47
N GLU A 147 10.84 5.48 -2.60
CA GLU A 147 10.23 5.36 -3.93
C GLU A 147 9.59 3.97 -4.12
N GLU A 148 10.25 2.94 -3.64
CA GLU A 148 9.75 1.57 -3.74
C GLU A 148 8.51 1.36 -2.88
N ASP A 149 8.54 1.78 -1.62
CA ASP A 149 7.38 1.68 -0.72
C ASP A 149 6.18 2.47 -1.27
N GLN A 150 6.45 3.67 -1.79
CA GLN A 150 5.43 4.51 -2.41
C GLN A 150 4.80 3.83 -3.64
N SER A 151 5.63 3.27 -4.52
CA SER A 151 5.13 2.62 -5.74
C SER A 151 4.26 1.40 -5.44
N ILE A 152 4.62 0.64 -4.41
CA ILE A 152 3.84 -0.51 -3.96
C ILE A 152 2.47 -0.05 -3.44
N ALA A 153 2.45 0.97 -2.58
CA ALA A 153 1.21 1.52 -2.04
C ALA A 153 0.32 2.11 -3.13
N GLU A 154 0.89 2.85 -4.08
CA GLU A 154 0.17 3.41 -5.23
C GLU A 154 -0.47 2.31 -6.08
N TYR A 155 0.29 1.27 -6.40
CA TYR A 155 -0.24 0.13 -7.14
C TYR A 155 -1.41 -0.53 -6.41
N ALA A 156 -1.29 -0.69 -5.09
CA ALA A 156 -2.35 -1.32 -4.29
C ALA A 156 -3.67 -0.54 -4.38
N VAL A 157 -3.61 0.79 -4.34
CA VAL A 157 -4.82 1.64 -4.37
C VAL A 157 -5.24 2.05 -5.79
N GLY A 158 -4.48 1.70 -6.82
CA GLY A 158 -4.83 1.98 -8.20
C GLY A 158 -4.42 3.37 -8.70
N LEU A 159 -3.40 3.94 -8.10
CA LEU A 159 -2.82 5.21 -8.54
C LEU A 159 -1.71 5.03 -9.57
#